data_9ea4174a3c3170964a0900649426d1e0
#
_entry.id   9ea4174a3c3170964a0900649426d1e0
#
_cell.length_a   1.000
_cell.length_b   1.000
_cell.length_c   1.000
_cell.angle_alpha   90.00
_cell.angle_beta   90.00
_cell.angle_gamma   90.00
#
_symmetry.space_group_name_H-M   'P 1'
#
loop_
_entity.id
_entity.type
_entity.pdbx_description
1 polymer ?
#
loop_
_entity_poly.entity_id
_entity_poly.type
_entity_poly.pdbx_seq_one_letter_code
_entity_poly.pdbx_strand_id
1 'polypeptide(L)'
;MKHYFAGLTKNSFLLAAASFFADISTEMLYPVLPILLTQTLKASGSIVGLVEGFAQAAQNIVQGFSGALSDRLQKRKGIALAGYLAAAIAKPLMGISTAWQGVFGARLLDRLGAGTRSAPRDALIASSVYESVRGKAFGLFQAVHAGVVGAGKGPRVSFSGGTADSESNPRP
;
A
#
# COMPACT_ATOMS: atom_id res chain seq x y z
N MET A 1 3.47 -21.39 19.32
CA MET A 1 4.08 -20.33 18.49
C MET A 1 5.36 -20.76 17.77
N LYS A 2 6.22 -21.61 18.34
CA LYS A 2 7.49 -22.04 17.69
C LYS A 2 7.32 -22.79 16.34
N HIS A 3 6.21 -23.48 16.12
CA HIS A 3 5.95 -24.24 14.89
C HIS A 3 5.49 -23.38 13.68
N TYR A 4 5.06 -22.12 13.87
CA TYR A 4 4.67 -21.24 12.78
C TYR A 4 5.87 -20.63 12.05
N PHE A 5 7.01 -20.50 12.72
CA PHE A 5 8.24 -19.93 12.16
C PHE A 5 9.25 -20.97 11.67
N ALA A 6 8.95 -22.27 11.89
CA ALA A 6 9.78 -23.35 11.42
C ALA A 6 9.63 -23.49 9.89
N GLY A 7 10.63 -22.99 9.15
CA GLY A 7 10.66 -23.03 7.68
C GLY A 7 10.85 -21.65 7.01
N LEU A 8 10.83 -20.57 7.78
CA LEU A 8 11.20 -19.25 7.25
C LEU A 8 12.73 -19.07 7.31
N THR A 9 13.33 -18.75 6.16
CA THR A 9 14.75 -18.38 6.12
C THR A 9 14.95 -16.98 6.72
N LYS A 10 16.17 -16.68 7.21
CA LYS A 10 16.51 -15.33 7.71
C LYS A 10 16.21 -14.24 6.68
N ASN A 11 16.42 -14.54 5.41
CA ASN A 11 16.13 -13.60 4.30
C ASN A 11 14.63 -13.32 4.16
N SER A 12 13.77 -14.33 4.35
CA SER A 12 12.31 -14.16 4.30
C SER A 12 11.82 -13.28 5.44
N PHE A 13 12.39 -13.46 6.64
CA PHE A 13 12.04 -12.63 7.79
C PHE A 13 12.46 -11.16 7.59
N LEU A 14 13.67 -10.92 7.10
CA LEU A 14 14.16 -9.57 6.80
C LEU A 14 13.31 -8.89 5.71
N LEU A 15 12.94 -9.63 4.67
CA LEU A 15 12.09 -9.11 3.60
C LEU A 15 10.67 -8.78 4.11
N ALA A 16 10.11 -9.63 4.96
CA ALA A 16 8.82 -9.39 5.59
C ALA A 16 8.84 -8.16 6.51
N ALA A 17 9.90 -8.01 7.32
CA ALA A 17 10.09 -6.85 8.17
C ALA A 17 10.26 -5.56 7.36
N ALA A 18 11.07 -5.56 6.31
CA ALA A 18 11.24 -4.41 5.42
C ALA A 18 9.92 -4.01 4.74
N SER A 19 9.15 -5.01 4.29
CA SER A 19 7.81 -4.78 3.71
C SER A 19 6.85 -4.17 4.73
N PHE A 20 6.82 -4.70 5.95
CA PHE A 20 5.97 -4.22 7.03
C PHE A 20 6.24 -2.74 7.36
N PHE A 21 7.52 -2.36 7.55
CA PHE A 21 7.87 -0.96 7.82
C PHE A 21 7.56 -0.04 6.63
N ALA A 22 7.75 -0.51 5.39
CA ALA A 22 7.40 0.25 4.21
C ALA A 22 5.88 0.46 4.09
N ASP A 23 5.09 -0.56 4.43
CA ASP A 23 3.64 -0.50 4.38
C ASP A 23 3.09 0.42 5.48
N ILE A 24 3.58 0.33 6.74
CA ILE A 24 3.26 1.28 7.82
C ILE A 24 3.55 2.72 7.37
N SER A 25 4.74 2.96 6.84
CA SER A 25 5.14 4.29 6.36
C SER A 25 4.22 4.82 5.26
N THR A 26 3.69 3.94 4.42
CA THR A 26 2.74 4.31 3.35
C THR A 26 1.35 4.60 3.92
N GLU A 27 0.87 3.78 4.86
CA GLU A 27 -0.43 3.99 5.51
C GLU A 27 -0.48 5.29 6.33
N MET A 28 0.63 5.66 6.98
CA MET A 28 0.73 6.95 7.68
C MET A 28 0.61 8.16 6.74
N LEU A 29 1.00 8.03 5.48
CA LEU A 29 0.89 9.10 4.49
C LEU A 29 -0.56 9.36 4.04
N TYR A 30 -1.44 8.38 4.09
CA TYR A 30 -2.83 8.53 3.64
C TYR A 30 -3.59 9.67 4.34
N PRO A 31 -3.59 9.78 5.67
CA PRO A 31 -4.25 10.90 6.33
C PRO A 31 -3.45 12.21 6.22
N VAL A 32 -2.12 12.13 6.15
CA VAL A 32 -1.24 13.31 6.15
C VAL A 32 -1.26 14.03 4.79
N LEU A 33 -1.30 13.29 3.69
CA LEU A 33 -1.18 13.85 2.35
C LEU A 33 -2.33 14.80 1.96
N PRO A 34 -3.61 14.46 2.18
CA PRO A 34 -4.71 15.40 1.95
C PRO A 34 -4.58 16.68 2.79
N ILE A 35 -4.16 16.56 4.05
CA ILE A 35 -3.96 17.71 4.95
C ILE A 35 -2.83 18.60 4.42
N LEU A 36 -1.69 18.01 4.04
CA LEU A 36 -0.57 18.72 3.45
C LEU A 36 -1.00 19.51 2.19
N LEU A 37 -1.70 18.84 1.28
CA LEU A 37 -2.13 19.44 0.03
C LEU A 37 -3.15 20.57 0.25
N THR A 38 -4.17 20.35 1.10
CA THR A 38 -5.25 21.33 1.27
C THR A 38 -4.89 22.45 2.25
N GLN A 39 -4.29 22.14 3.38
CA GLN A 39 -4.03 23.12 4.44
C GLN A 39 -2.73 23.87 4.23
N THR A 40 -1.66 23.18 3.86
CA THR A 40 -0.34 23.82 3.69
C THR A 40 -0.17 24.38 2.29
N LEU A 41 -0.49 23.61 1.25
CA LEU A 41 -0.28 24.02 -0.14
C LEU A 41 -1.52 24.66 -0.78
N LYS A 42 -2.61 24.80 -0.03
CA LYS A 42 -3.87 25.44 -0.47
C LYS A 42 -4.44 24.85 -1.78
N ALA A 43 -4.14 23.58 -2.06
CA ALA A 43 -4.64 22.88 -3.23
C ALA A 43 -6.13 22.51 -3.05
N SER A 44 -6.89 22.51 -4.14
CA SER A 44 -8.30 22.10 -4.11
C SER A 44 -8.44 20.58 -3.88
N GLY A 45 -9.60 20.16 -3.38
CA GLY A 45 -9.91 18.73 -3.23
C GLY A 45 -9.83 17.96 -4.53
N SER A 46 -10.12 18.59 -5.67
CA SER A 46 -9.96 18.00 -7.00
C SER A 46 -8.50 17.65 -7.30
N ILE A 47 -7.56 18.50 -6.90
CA ILE A 47 -6.11 18.24 -7.04
C ILE A 47 -5.71 17.03 -6.16
N VAL A 48 -6.23 16.92 -4.94
CA VAL A 48 -5.97 15.77 -4.07
C VAL A 48 -6.44 14.47 -4.75
N GLY A 49 -7.66 14.47 -5.28
CA GLY A 49 -8.21 13.32 -6.00
C GLY A 49 -7.40 12.95 -7.24
N LEU A 50 -6.93 13.96 -8.00
CA LEU A 50 -6.07 13.75 -9.16
C LEU A 50 -4.72 13.14 -8.77
N VAL A 51 -4.06 13.69 -7.75
CA VAL A 51 -2.76 13.19 -7.24
C VAL A 51 -2.86 11.74 -6.81
N GLU A 52 -3.85 11.41 -5.97
CA GLU A 52 -4.02 10.03 -5.47
C GLU A 52 -4.49 9.08 -6.57
N GLY A 53 -5.48 9.47 -7.37
CA GLY A 53 -6.03 8.63 -8.42
C GLY A 53 -5.01 8.29 -9.49
N PHE A 54 -4.25 9.28 -9.97
CA PHE A 54 -3.24 9.08 -10.99
C PHE A 54 -2.07 8.23 -10.46
N ALA A 55 -1.61 8.53 -9.25
CA ALA A 55 -0.53 7.78 -8.62
C ALA A 55 -0.91 6.33 -8.37
N GLN A 56 -2.16 6.06 -7.95
CA GLN A 56 -2.67 4.69 -7.77
C GLN A 56 -2.82 3.93 -9.08
N ALA A 57 -3.30 4.58 -10.14
CA ALA A 57 -3.38 3.98 -11.46
C ALA A 57 -1.98 3.59 -11.98
N ALA A 58 -1.00 4.49 -11.85
CA ALA A 58 0.39 4.23 -12.22
C ALA A 58 0.98 3.05 -11.44
N GLN A 59 0.72 2.96 -10.14
CA GLN A 59 1.14 1.82 -9.31
C GLN A 59 0.61 0.49 -9.87
N ASN A 60 -0.69 0.42 -10.17
CA ASN A 60 -1.33 -0.81 -10.65
C ASN A 60 -0.76 -1.26 -12.01
N ILE A 61 -0.53 -0.31 -12.90
CA ILE A 61 0.08 -0.57 -14.21
C ILE A 61 1.49 -1.13 -14.03
N VAL A 62 2.33 -0.45 -13.24
CA VAL A 62 3.72 -0.89 -13.00
C VAL A 62 3.76 -2.22 -12.28
N GLN A 63 2.86 -2.49 -11.36
CA GLN A 63 2.77 -3.77 -10.66
C GLN A 63 2.53 -4.93 -11.64
N GLY A 64 1.64 -4.75 -12.61
CA GLY A 64 1.40 -5.74 -13.65
C GLY A 64 2.65 -6.02 -14.50
N PHE A 65 3.35 -4.96 -14.92
CA PHE A 65 4.57 -5.09 -15.72
C PHE A 65 5.76 -5.62 -14.91
N SER A 66 5.89 -5.24 -13.65
CA SER A 66 7.04 -5.62 -12.82
C SER A 66 7.07 -7.12 -12.55
N GLY A 67 5.91 -7.78 -12.47
CA GLY A 67 5.81 -9.23 -12.38
C GLY A 67 6.43 -9.92 -13.60
N ALA A 68 5.98 -9.57 -14.79
CA ALA A 68 6.49 -10.11 -16.04
C ALA A 68 7.99 -9.81 -16.24
N LEU A 69 8.43 -8.59 -15.90
CA LEU A 69 9.83 -8.19 -16.00
C LEU A 69 10.71 -8.97 -15.01
N SER A 70 10.23 -9.14 -13.79
CA SER A 70 10.92 -9.89 -12.74
C SER A 70 11.15 -11.35 -13.11
N ASP A 71 10.16 -11.97 -13.75
CA ASP A 71 10.25 -13.36 -14.19
C ASP A 71 11.20 -13.52 -15.39
N ARG A 72 11.21 -12.56 -16.31
CA ARG A 72 12.14 -12.57 -17.45
C ARG A 72 13.60 -12.34 -17.03
N LEU A 73 13.82 -11.38 -16.15
CA LEU A 73 15.18 -10.98 -15.76
C LEU A 73 15.79 -11.87 -14.67
N GLN A 74 15.00 -12.71 -13.99
CA GLN A 74 15.45 -13.54 -12.84
C GLN A 74 16.17 -12.75 -11.73
N LYS A 75 16.06 -11.42 -11.73
CA LYS A 75 16.71 -10.48 -10.78
C LYS A 75 15.74 -9.91 -9.76
N ARG A 76 14.90 -10.76 -9.18
CA ARG A 76 13.82 -10.37 -8.26
C ARG A 76 14.29 -9.48 -7.11
N LYS A 77 15.46 -9.77 -6.51
CA LYS A 77 16.03 -8.99 -5.39
C LYS A 77 16.39 -7.56 -5.81
N GLY A 78 17.01 -7.39 -6.98
CA GLY A 78 17.43 -6.07 -7.48
C GLY A 78 16.23 -5.18 -7.80
N ILE A 79 15.21 -5.74 -8.43
CA ILE A 79 13.98 -5.02 -8.78
C ILE A 79 13.21 -4.61 -7.51
N ALA A 80 13.07 -5.50 -6.54
CA ALA A 80 12.46 -5.18 -5.26
C ALA A 80 13.23 -4.07 -4.53
N LEU A 81 14.57 -4.16 -4.48
CA LEU A 81 15.41 -3.15 -3.83
C LEU A 81 15.27 -1.77 -4.49
N ALA A 82 15.26 -1.72 -5.83
CA ALA A 82 15.04 -0.46 -6.55
C ALA A 82 13.69 0.17 -6.20
N GLY A 83 12.62 -0.64 -6.07
CA GLY A 83 11.31 -0.16 -5.62
C GLY A 83 11.32 0.38 -4.19
N TYR A 84 12.04 -0.25 -3.26
CA TYR A 84 12.19 0.26 -1.89
C TYR A 84 12.99 1.56 -1.85
N LEU A 85 14.06 1.68 -2.61
CA LEU A 85 14.86 2.90 -2.71
C LEU A 85 14.04 4.06 -3.29
N ALA A 86 13.29 3.82 -4.36
CA ALA A 86 12.42 4.84 -4.94
C ALA A 86 11.40 5.37 -3.90
N ALA A 87 10.74 4.49 -3.15
CA ALA A 87 9.81 4.88 -2.10
C ALA A 87 10.51 5.59 -0.92
N ALA A 88 11.73 5.19 -0.56
CA ALA A 88 12.50 5.83 0.50
C ALA A 88 12.92 7.27 0.13
N ILE A 89 13.25 7.52 -1.12
CA ILE A 89 13.59 8.86 -1.63
C ILE A 89 12.33 9.72 -1.80
N ALA A 90 11.24 9.14 -2.26
CA ALA A 90 10.00 9.85 -2.52
C ALA A 90 9.41 10.53 -1.28
N LYS A 91 9.47 9.88 -0.12
CA LYS A 91 8.87 10.38 1.12
C LYS A 91 9.51 11.67 1.64
N PRO A 92 10.83 11.79 1.77
CA PRO A 92 11.46 13.07 2.08
C PRO A 92 11.16 14.15 1.04
N LEU A 93 11.15 13.80 -0.26
CA LEU A 93 10.81 14.75 -1.32
C LEU A 93 9.40 15.32 -1.18
N MET A 94 8.42 14.52 -0.74
CA MET A 94 7.09 15.04 -0.43
C MET A 94 7.13 16.08 0.71
N GLY A 95 7.91 15.81 1.76
CA GLY A 95 8.01 16.68 2.94
C GLY A 95 8.68 18.04 2.66
N ILE A 96 9.63 18.10 1.73
CA ILE A 96 10.31 19.35 1.36
C ILE A 96 9.65 20.09 0.20
N SER A 97 8.61 19.52 -0.40
CA SER A 97 7.92 20.13 -1.54
C SER A 97 7.10 21.35 -1.09
N THR A 98 7.35 22.48 -1.72
CA THR A 98 6.66 23.75 -1.46
C THR A 98 5.47 24.00 -2.38
N ALA A 99 5.26 23.13 -3.37
CA ALA A 99 4.17 23.22 -4.35
C ALA A 99 3.52 21.85 -4.57
N TRP A 100 2.22 21.84 -4.89
CA TRP A 100 1.48 20.60 -5.10
C TRP A 100 2.04 19.74 -6.25
N GLN A 101 2.65 20.34 -7.26
CA GLN A 101 3.30 19.64 -8.37
C GLN A 101 4.49 18.78 -7.88
N GLY A 102 5.27 19.32 -6.93
CA GLY A 102 6.37 18.59 -6.30
C GLY A 102 5.87 17.40 -5.49
N VAL A 103 4.79 17.59 -4.73
CA VAL A 103 4.12 16.50 -4.00
C VAL A 103 3.57 15.46 -4.98
N PHE A 104 2.98 15.86 -6.10
CA PHE A 104 2.49 14.96 -7.14
C PHE A 104 3.62 14.09 -7.71
N GLY A 105 4.74 14.71 -8.10
CA GLY A 105 5.90 13.97 -8.62
C GLY A 105 6.48 12.99 -7.61
N ALA A 106 6.64 13.42 -6.36
CA ALA A 106 7.13 12.57 -5.29
C ALA A 106 6.14 11.43 -4.96
N ARG A 107 4.84 11.72 -4.93
CA ARG A 107 3.80 10.70 -4.73
C ARG A 107 3.79 9.67 -5.86
N LEU A 108 3.93 10.13 -7.09
CA LEU A 108 4.03 9.24 -8.25
C LEU A 108 5.24 8.33 -8.12
N LEU A 109 6.40 8.85 -7.76
CA LEU A 109 7.63 8.08 -7.53
C LEU A 109 7.45 7.03 -6.41
N ASP A 110 6.82 7.39 -5.29
CA ASP A 110 6.49 6.46 -4.20
C ASP A 110 5.61 5.29 -4.69
N ARG A 111 4.58 5.60 -5.49
CA ARG A 111 3.65 4.60 -6.02
C ARG A 111 4.27 3.73 -7.10
N LEU A 112 5.12 4.29 -7.96
CA LEU A 112 5.91 3.52 -8.92
C LEU A 112 6.87 2.56 -8.19
N GLY A 113 7.53 3.02 -7.14
CA GLY A 113 8.35 2.19 -6.27
C GLY A 113 7.56 1.05 -5.61
N ALA A 114 6.37 1.35 -5.10
CA ALA A 114 5.47 0.35 -4.53
C ALA A 114 5.02 -0.69 -5.56
N GLY A 115 4.63 -0.26 -6.77
CA GLY A 115 4.26 -1.15 -7.87
C GLY A 115 5.42 -2.04 -8.32
N THR A 116 6.62 -1.45 -8.42
CA THR A 116 7.83 -2.18 -8.85
C THR A 116 8.23 -3.28 -7.86
N ARG A 117 8.08 -3.06 -6.55
CA ARG A 117 8.51 -4.03 -5.51
C ARG A 117 7.49 -5.11 -5.21
N SER A 118 6.18 -4.89 -5.43
CA SER A 118 5.13 -5.79 -4.95
C SER A 118 5.20 -7.17 -5.56
N ALA A 119 5.22 -7.30 -6.87
CA ALA A 119 5.27 -8.60 -7.54
C ALA A 119 6.59 -9.39 -7.29
N PRO A 120 7.80 -8.79 -7.42
CA PRO A 120 9.05 -9.49 -7.06
C PRO A 120 9.11 -9.88 -5.59
N ARG A 121 8.60 -9.06 -4.68
CA ARG A 121 8.52 -9.38 -3.25
C ARG A 121 7.68 -10.62 -3.00
N ASP A 122 6.47 -10.66 -3.56
CA ASP A 122 5.55 -11.78 -3.39
C ASP A 122 6.12 -13.08 -3.96
N ALA A 123 6.80 -12.99 -5.10
CA ALA A 123 7.53 -14.12 -5.69
C ALA A 123 8.69 -14.59 -4.82
N LEU A 124 9.44 -13.68 -4.18
CA LEU A 124 10.52 -14.02 -3.25
C LEU A 124 9.97 -14.69 -1.97
N ILE A 125 8.86 -14.20 -1.43
CA ILE A 125 8.19 -14.83 -0.28
C ILE A 125 7.74 -16.24 -0.67
N ALA A 126 7.07 -16.40 -1.81
CA ALA A 126 6.60 -17.68 -2.30
C ALA A 126 7.73 -18.70 -2.49
N SER A 127 8.90 -18.28 -3.01
CA SER A 127 10.05 -19.15 -3.23
C SER A 127 10.84 -19.48 -1.97
N SER A 128 10.65 -18.71 -0.90
CA SER A 128 11.39 -18.85 0.36
C SER A 128 10.67 -19.73 1.39
N VAL A 129 9.45 -20.19 1.09
CA VAL A 129 8.59 -20.96 2.01
C VAL A 129 8.24 -22.29 1.38
N TYR A 130 8.27 -23.37 2.18
CA TYR A 130 7.84 -24.68 1.72
C TYR A 130 6.40 -24.64 1.22
N GLU A 131 6.09 -25.43 0.22
CA GLU A 131 4.79 -25.46 -0.46
C GLU A 131 3.62 -25.71 0.51
N SER A 132 3.83 -26.61 1.48
CA SER A 132 2.84 -26.96 2.52
C SER A 132 2.47 -25.84 3.49
N VAL A 133 3.33 -24.80 3.64
CA VAL A 133 3.08 -23.67 4.55
C VAL A 133 2.94 -22.33 3.82
N ARG A 134 3.01 -22.34 2.46
CA ARG A 134 2.90 -21.14 1.62
C ARG A 134 1.59 -20.39 1.88
N GLY A 135 0.46 -21.08 1.95
CA GLY A 135 -0.83 -20.48 2.27
C GLY A 135 -0.87 -19.80 3.65
N LYS A 136 -0.22 -20.40 4.65
CA LYS A 136 -0.13 -19.82 6.01
C LYS A 136 0.76 -18.57 6.02
N ALA A 137 1.87 -18.59 5.29
CA ALA A 137 2.78 -17.44 5.19
C ALA A 137 2.10 -16.25 4.50
N PHE A 138 1.40 -16.47 3.39
CA PHE A 138 0.62 -15.43 2.73
C PHE A 138 -0.56 -14.96 3.59
N GLY A 139 -1.27 -15.86 4.26
CA GLY A 139 -2.35 -15.52 5.18
C GLY A 139 -1.88 -14.65 6.34
N LEU A 140 -0.74 -14.96 6.94
CA LEU A 140 -0.14 -14.13 8.00
C LEU A 140 0.28 -12.75 7.46
N PHE A 141 0.91 -12.71 6.29
CA PHE A 141 1.32 -11.46 5.65
C PHE A 141 0.12 -10.57 5.34
N GLN A 142 -0.94 -11.14 4.78
CA GLN A 142 -2.19 -10.42 4.50
C GLN A 142 -2.92 -9.97 5.78
N ALA A 143 -2.91 -10.80 6.84
CA ALA A 143 -3.52 -10.42 8.11
C ALA A 143 -2.78 -9.26 8.77
N VAL A 144 -1.44 -9.25 8.73
CA VAL A 144 -0.61 -8.14 9.21
C VAL A 144 -0.87 -6.87 8.40
N HIS A 145 -0.91 -6.98 7.07
CA HIS A 145 -1.22 -5.85 6.18
C HIS A 145 -2.64 -5.31 6.44
N ALA A 146 -3.64 -6.19 6.54
CA ALA A 146 -5.01 -5.80 6.85
C ALA A 146 -5.14 -5.15 8.24
N GLY A 147 -4.37 -5.60 9.22
CA GLY A 147 -4.31 -5.01 10.56
C GLY A 147 -3.76 -3.58 10.53
N VAL A 148 -2.70 -3.32 9.76
CA VAL A 148 -2.13 -1.99 9.56
C VAL A 148 -3.11 -1.06 8.84
N VAL A 149 -3.71 -1.53 7.75
CA VAL A 149 -4.73 -0.78 6.99
C VAL A 149 -5.98 -0.51 7.84
N GLY A 150 -6.40 -1.49 8.64
CA GLY A 150 -7.55 -1.36 9.55
C GLY A 150 -7.32 -0.37 10.69
N ALA A 151 -6.11 -0.30 11.22
CA ALA A 151 -5.74 0.65 12.26
C ALA A 151 -5.68 2.10 11.74
N GLY A 152 -5.36 2.30 10.47
CA GLY A 152 -5.35 3.62 9.83
C GLY A 152 -6.75 4.13 9.43
N LYS A 153 -7.71 3.23 9.31
CA LYS A 153 -9.12 3.59 9.08
C LYS A 153 -9.80 3.66 10.44
N GLY A 154 -10.05 4.88 10.93
CA GLY A 154 -10.84 5.12 12.14
C GLY A 154 -12.18 4.37 12.13
N PRO A 155 -12.93 4.38 13.26
CA PRO A 155 -14.16 3.62 13.38
C PRO A 155 -15.08 3.88 12.19
N ARG A 156 -15.50 2.80 11.53
CA ARG A 156 -16.47 2.90 10.42
C ARG A 156 -17.73 3.53 10.97
N VAL A 157 -18.00 4.77 10.59
CA VAL A 157 -19.31 5.36 10.80
C VAL A 157 -20.25 4.55 9.91
N SER A 158 -20.97 3.62 10.54
CA SER A 158 -22.08 2.93 9.90
C SER A 158 -23.14 3.98 9.65
N PHE A 159 -23.25 4.45 8.41
CA PHE A 159 -24.44 5.12 7.95
C PHE A 159 -25.53 4.05 7.89
N SER A 160 -26.20 3.84 9.00
CA SER A 160 -27.52 3.21 9.02
C SER A 160 -28.44 4.15 8.25
N GLY A 161 -28.63 3.86 6.97
CA GLY A 161 -29.67 4.48 6.17
C GLY A 161 -31.00 4.13 6.84
N GLY A 162 -31.58 5.10 7.56
CA GLY A 162 -32.94 5.02 7.99
C GLY A 162 -33.81 4.87 6.76
N THR A 163 -34.26 3.66 6.50
CA THR A 163 -35.47 3.45 5.71
C THR A 163 -36.57 4.13 6.47
N ALA A 164 -37.04 5.24 5.95
CA ALA A 164 -38.28 5.83 6.40
C ALA A 164 -39.39 4.79 6.16
N ASP A 165 -39.78 4.14 7.22
CA ASP A 165 -41.02 3.37 7.27
C ASP A 165 -42.15 4.33 6.94
N SER A 166 -42.64 4.22 5.71
CA SER A 166 -43.88 4.85 5.31
C SER A 166 -45.04 4.13 6.00
N GLU A 167 -45.34 4.70 7.11
CA GLU A 167 -46.44 4.48 7.99
C GLU A 167 -47.77 4.23 7.34
N SER A 168 -48.36 3.18 7.71
CA SER A 168 -49.72 2.78 7.52
C SER A 168 -50.70 3.91 7.77
N ASN A 169 -51.48 4.26 6.74
CA ASN A 169 -52.69 5.04 6.83
C ASN A 169 -53.86 4.10 7.21
N PRO A 170 -54.49 4.19 8.39
CA PRO A 170 -55.78 3.53 8.66
C PRO A 170 -56.91 4.35 8.04
N ARG A 171 -57.63 3.75 7.10
CA ARG A 171 -58.90 4.30 6.63
C ARG A 171 -60.03 3.87 7.53
N PRO A 172 -61.08 4.72 7.63
CA PRO A 172 -62.25 4.52 8.50
C PRO A 172 -63.12 3.37 8.09
#